data_6291fd28095e83f6a79c5b40dd6d5e33
#
_entry.id   6291fd28095e83f6a79c5b40dd6d5e33
#
_cell.length_a   1.000
_cell.length_b   1.000
_cell.length_c   1.000
_cell.angle_alpha   90.00
_cell.angle_beta   90.00
_cell.angle_gamma   90.00
#
_symmetry.space_group_name_H-M   'P 1'
#
loop_
_entity.id
_entity.type
_entity.pdbx_description
1 polymer ?
#
loop_
_entity_poly.entity_id
_entity_poly.type
_entity_poly.pdbx_seq_one_letter_code
_entity_poly.pdbx_strand_id
1 'polypeptide(L)'
;MYACAISNAVDKSHFEKREELYLKRIQKYNKKEQEIFPQLAAEVVLALEKNPEQDFLGSIFMALNLGNDSGGQFFTPYDVCRMMAEMTCDNVLPTIEAKGYISINDCACGAGATLIAGVHAAAKQISKAGLNWQNHVLVTAQDVDYTVAYMCYIQLSLLGVAGYIKVGNSLTEPMRSDDALENYWFTPMYCSDVWTIRRLLKGRTLL
;
A
#
# COMPACT_ATOMS: atom_id res chain seq x y z
N MET A 1 -12.44 -1.01 7.84
CA MET A 1 -13.50 -0.30 7.12
C MET A 1 -12.95 0.56 5.99
N TYR A 2 -12.03 1.52 6.23
CA TYR A 2 -11.54 2.41 5.18
C TYR A 2 -10.85 1.66 4.04
N ALA A 3 -10.02 0.65 4.33
CA ALA A 3 -9.44 -0.23 3.29
C ALA A 3 -10.51 -0.90 2.42
N CYS A 4 -11.61 -1.39 3.03
CA CYS A 4 -12.72 -1.96 2.26
C CYS A 4 -13.38 -0.92 1.35
N ALA A 5 -13.61 0.30 1.84
CA ALA A 5 -14.23 1.38 1.05
C ALA A 5 -13.36 1.73 -0.18
N ILE A 6 -12.04 1.89 -0.01
CA ILE A 6 -11.12 2.14 -1.13
C ILE A 6 -11.16 0.97 -2.13
N SER A 7 -11.05 -0.26 -1.62
CA SER A 7 -11.02 -1.45 -2.46
C SER A 7 -12.31 -1.65 -3.24
N ASN A 8 -13.47 -1.48 -2.61
CA ASN A 8 -14.77 -1.65 -3.25
C ASN A 8 -15.03 -0.68 -4.40
N ALA A 9 -14.33 0.46 -4.41
CA ALA A 9 -14.41 1.42 -5.51
C ALA A 9 -13.80 0.87 -6.81
N VAL A 10 -12.75 0.05 -6.73
CA VAL A 10 -11.93 -0.35 -7.90
C VAL A 10 -11.89 -1.86 -8.13
N ASP A 11 -11.88 -2.68 -7.09
CA ASP A 11 -11.77 -4.14 -7.16
C ASP A 11 -13.14 -4.80 -7.05
N LYS A 12 -13.78 -5.02 -8.21
CA LYS A 12 -15.12 -5.63 -8.27
C LYS A 12 -15.11 -7.13 -8.00
N SER A 13 -13.99 -7.80 -8.17
CA SER A 13 -13.88 -9.26 -7.97
C SER A 13 -14.00 -9.65 -6.49
N HIS A 14 -13.62 -8.77 -5.57
CA HIS A 14 -13.69 -9.00 -4.12
C HIS A 14 -14.77 -8.17 -3.42
N PHE A 15 -15.63 -7.48 -4.19
CA PHE A 15 -16.60 -6.53 -3.66
C PHE A 15 -17.50 -7.14 -2.59
N GLU A 16 -18.15 -8.27 -2.89
CA GLU A 16 -19.14 -8.89 -1.98
C GLU A 16 -18.54 -9.22 -0.61
N LYS A 17 -17.37 -9.89 -0.59
CA LYS A 17 -16.70 -10.27 0.66
C LYS A 17 -16.24 -9.03 1.46
N ARG A 18 -15.75 -8.00 0.78
CA ARG A 18 -15.26 -6.76 1.44
C ARG A 18 -16.39 -5.88 1.91
N GLU A 19 -17.49 -5.85 1.19
CA GLU A 19 -18.70 -5.15 1.61
C GLU A 19 -19.32 -5.81 2.84
N GLU A 20 -19.43 -7.13 2.86
CA GLU A 20 -19.87 -7.88 4.04
C GLU A 20 -18.97 -7.58 5.25
N LEU A 21 -17.64 -7.58 5.06
CA LEU A 21 -16.69 -7.25 6.11
C LEU A 21 -16.86 -5.80 6.60
N TYR A 22 -17.10 -4.86 5.70
CA TYR A 22 -17.37 -3.45 6.02
C TYR A 22 -18.64 -3.34 6.86
N LEU A 23 -19.76 -3.90 6.38
CA LEU A 23 -21.05 -3.85 7.06
C LEU A 23 -21.00 -4.50 8.45
N LYS A 24 -20.40 -5.68 8.57
CA LYS A 24 -20.20 -6.38 9.85
C LYS A 24 -19.42 -5.54 10.87
N ARG A 25 -18.49 -4.71 10.41
CA ARG A 25 -17.68 -3.86 11.30
C ARG A 25 -18.41 -2.57 11.65
N ILE A 26 -19.04 -1.89 10.68
CA ILE A 26 -19.71 -0.60 10.92
C ILE A 26 -20.94 -0.74 11.81
N GLN A 27 -21.65 -1.86 11.75
CA GLN A 27 -22.83 -2.16 12.60
C GLN A 27 -22.51 -2.24 14.10
N LYS A 28 -21.23 -2.39 14.49
CA LYS A 28 -20.82 -2.40 15.91
C LYS A 28 -20.85 -1.01 16.54
N TYR A 29 -21.01 0.03 15.75
CA TYR A 29 -20.95 1.43 16.16
C TYR A 29 -22.32 2.08 16.01
N ASN A 30 -22.67 2.97 16.95
CA ASN A 30 -23.89 3.75 16.86
C ASN A 30 -23.79 4.82 15.75
N LYS A 31 -24.93 5.44 15.38
CA LYS A 31 -24.96 6.40 14.25
C LYS A 31 -24.00 7.57 14.42
N LYS A 32 -23.86 8.12 15.63
CA LYS A 32 -22.93 9.24 15.89
C LYS A 32 -21.47 8.82 15.72
N GLU A 33 -21.13 7.63 16.16
CA GLU A 33 -19.79 7.06 15.95
C GLU A 33 -19.53 6.78 14.48
N GLN A 34 -20.55 6.30 13.74
CA GLN A 34 -20.43 6.04 12.30
C GLN A 34 -20.10 7.33 11.52
N GLU A 35 -20.63 8.48 11.93
CA GLU A 35 -20.34 9.79 11.31
C GLU A 35 -18.89 10.27 11.53
N ILE A 36 -18.17 9.71 12.51
CA ILE A 36 -16.78 10.05 12.78
C ILE A 36 -15.83 9.38 11.76
N PHE A 37 -16.16 8.18 11.24
CA PHE A 37 -15.25 7.45 10.34
C PHE A 37 -14.91 8.21 9.05
N PRO A 38 -15.86 8.86 8.34
CA PRO A 38 -15.52 9.71 7.21
C PRO A 38 -14.61 10.88 7.57
N GLN A 39 -14.78 11.46 8.77
CA GLN A 39 -13.93 12.55 9.27
C GLN A 39 -12.50 12.05 9.52
N LEU A 40 -12.34 10.90 10.17
CA LEU A 40 -11.03 10.27 10.34
C LEU A 40 -10.37 9.94 8.99
N ALA A 41 -11.14 9.48 8.02
CA ALA A 41 -10.62 9.23 6.69
C ALA A 41 -10.15 10.53 6.01
N ALA A 42 -10.90 11.63 6.17
CA ALA A 42 -10.51 12.94 5.66
C ALA A 42 -9.22 13.46 6.30
N GLU A 43 -9.04 13.28 7.62
CA GLU A 43 -7.79 13.66 8.31
C GLU A 43 -6.57 12.90 7.76
N VAL A 44 -6.71 11.62 7.43
CA VAL A 44 -5.63 10.84 6.80
C VAL A 44 -5.28 11.41 5.42
N VAL A 45 -6.30 11.73 4.61
CA VAL A 45 -6.09 12.35 3.29
C VAL A 45 -5.36 13.69 3.42
N LEU A 46 -5.84 14.58 4.28
CA LEU A 46 -5.25 15.90 4.50
C LEU A 46 -3.81 15.82 5.02
N ALA A 47 -3.52 14.87 5.90
CA ALA A 47 -2.17 14.66 6.41
C ALA A 47 -1.19 14.22 5.32
N LEU A 48 -1.60 13.26 4.47
CA LEU A 48 -0.78 12.77 3.37
C LEU A 48 -0.68 13.78 2.22
N GLU A 49 -1.72 14.60 1.98
CA GLU A 49 -1.68 15.70 1.02
C GLU A 49 -0.70 16.79 1.46
N LYS A 50 -0.71 17.14 2.75
CA LYS A 50 0.20 18.13 3.33
C LYS A 50 1.65 17.67 3.33
N ASN A 51 1.89 16.41 3.64
CA ASN A 51 3.21 15.79 3.61
C ASN A 51 3.11 14.34 3.12
N PRO A 52 3.37 14.06 1.84
CA PRO A 52 3.33 12.69 1.32
C PRO A 52 4.55 11.85 1.74
N GLU A 53 5.64 12.46 2.17
CA GLU A 53 6.88 11.79 2.60
C GLU A 53 6.84 11.47 4.09
N GLN A 54 5.90 10.60 4.52
CA GLN A 54 5.77 10.16 5.92
C GLN A 54 5.02 8.83 6.01
N ASP A 55 5.22 8.13 7.13
CA ASP A 55 4.35 7.04 7.60
C ASP A 55 3.36 7.60 8.62
N PHE A 56 2.26 8.20 8.13
CA PHE A 56 1.28 8.85 8.99
C PHE A 56 0.53 7.86 9.88
N LEU A 57 -0.01 6.78 9.29
CA LEU A 57 -0.79 5.80 10.06
C LEU A 57 0.09 4.99 11.01
N GLY A 58 1.29 4.61 10.61
CA GLY A 58 2.23 3.92 11.47
C GLY A 58 2.66 4.79 12.66
N SER A 59 2.89 6.08 12.44
CA SER A 59 3.23 7.03 13.50
C SER A 59 2.10 7.15 14.54
N ILE A 60 0.84 7.24 14.10
CA ILE A 60 -0.33 7.26 15.01
C ILE A 60 -0.45 5.94 15.76
N PHE A 61 -0.29 4.80 15.07
CA PHE A 61 -0.39 3.48 15.66
C PHE A 61 0.62 3.30 16.80
N MET A 62 1.86 3.73 16.58
CA MET A 62 2.91 3.70 17.61
C MET A 62 2.64 4.69 18.75
N ALA A 63 2.19 5.91 18.44
CA ALA A 63 1.87 6.93 19.46
C ALA A 63 0.72 6.51 20.38
N LEU A 64 -0.21 5.71 19.88
CA LEU A 64 -1.34 5.17 20.66
C LEU A 64 -1.01 3.85 21.37
N ASN A 65 0.24 3.37 21.29
CA ASN A 65 0.68 2.08 21.84
C ASN A 65 -0.23 0.90 21.41
N LEU A 66 -0.69 0.92 20.16
CA LEU A 66 -1.54 -0.13 19.60
C LEU A 66 -0.72 -1.34 19.11
N GLY A 67 0.59 -1.22 19.11
CA GLY A 67 1.50 -2.32 18.79
C GLY A 67 1.42 -3.42 19.83
N ASN A 68 1.61 -4.66 19.38
CA ASN A 68 1.63 -5.80 20.28
C ASN A 68 3.06 -5.95 20.87
N ASP A 69 3.28 -5.45 22.08
CA ASP A 69 4.57 -5.53 22.79
C ASP A 69 5.06 -6.98 22.91
N SER A 70 4.14 -7.93 23.05
CA SER A 70 4.47 -9.36 23.08
C SER A 70 4.80 -9.94 21.69
N GLY A 71 4.42 -9.29 20.62
CA GLY A 71 4.71 -9.66 19.21
C GLY A 71 5.94 -8.99 18.62
N GLY A 72 6.58 -8.06 19.34
CA GLY A 72 7.79 -7.37 18.87
C GLY A 72 7.56 -6.48 17.65
N GLN A 73 6.36 -5.92 17.49
CA GLN A 73 6.03 -5.00 16.39
C GLN A 73 6.65 -3.61 16.65
N PHE A 74 7.83 -3.41 16.11
CA PHE A 74 8.49 -2.10 16.09
C PHE A 74 8.56 -1.57 14.67
N PHE A 75 7.97 -0.40 14.42
CA PHE A 75 8.09 0.24 13.12
C PHE A 75 9.42 0.97 13.01
N THR A 76 10.06 0.82 11.86
CA THR A 76 11.29 1.54 11.55
C THR A 76 10.96 3.04 11.42
N PRO A 77 11.66 3.94 12.13
CA PRO A 77 11.44 5.38 12.00
C PRO A 77 11.55 5.83 10.53
N TYR A 78 10.65 6.70 10.09
CA TYR A 78 10.59 7.10 8.69
C TYR A 78 11.87 7.72 8.15
N ASP A 79 12.61 8.48 8.96
CA ASP A 79 13.91 9.05 8.57
C ASP A 79 14.98 7.98 8.26
N VAL A 80 14.93 6.85 8.98
CA VAL A 80 15.79 5.69 8.71
C VAL A 80 15.38 5.03 7.39
N CYS A 81 14.06 4.87 7.16
CA CYS A 81 13.55 4.34 5.90
C CYS A 81 13.97 5.22 4.72
N ARG A 82 13.90 6.55 4.86
CA ARG A 82 14.32 7.51 3.85
C ARG A 82 15.80 7.39 3.53
N MET A 83 16.67 7.32 4.56
CA MET A 83 18.09 7.10 4.37
C MET A 83 18.37 5.80 3.62
N MET A 84 17.74 4.70 4.02
CA MET A 84 17.88 3.41 3.35
C MET A 84 17.42 3.47 1.88
N ALA A 85 16.31 4.14 1.63
CA ALA A 85 15.77 4.31 0.27
C ALA A 85 16.72 5.12 -0.62
N GLU A 86 17.29 6.22 -0.12
CA GLU A 86 18.28 7.01 -0.85
C GLU A 86 19.56 6.23 -1.17
N MET A 87 19.97 5.32 -0.28
CA MET A 87 21.15 4.47 -0.49
C MET A 87 20.89 3.30 -1.47
N THR A 88 19.65 2.79 -1.54
CA THR A 88 19.30 1.59 -2.31
C THR A 88 18.64 1.89 -3.64
N CYS A 89 17.93 3.00 -3.75
CA CYS A 89 17.32 3.47 -5.01
C CYS A 89 18.35 4.27 -5.84
N ASP A 90 19.47 3.64 -6.18
CA ASP A 90 20.42 4.22 -7.13
C ASP A 90 19.85 4.08 -8.55
N ASN A 91 20.22 4.98 -9.44
CA ASN A 91 19.88 5.08 -10.87
C ASN A 91 18.80 4.10 -11.41
N VAL A 92 17.51 4.44 -11.22
CA VAL A 92 16.38 3.57 -11.62
C VAL A 92 16.07 3.62 -13.13
N LEU A 93 16.57 4.63 -13.85
CA LEU A 93 16.22 4.89 -15.26
C LEU A 93 16.59 3.76 -16.20
N PRO A 94 17.80 3.15 -16.15
CA PRO A 94 18.14 2.04 -17.05
C PRO A 94 17.20 0.84 -16.91
N THR A 95 16.72 0.58 -15.68
CA THR A 95 15.74 -0.49 -15.45
C THR A 95 14.38 -0.16 -16.08
N ILE A 96 13.98 1.11 -16.02
CA ILE A 96 12.73 1.58 -16.62
C ILE A 96 12.83 1.49 -18.16
N GLU A 97 13.94 1.89 -18.74
CA GLU A 97 14.18 1.76 -20.19
C GLU A 97 14.10 0.29 -20.64
N ALA A 98 14.69 -0.62 -19.89
CA ALA A 98 14.74 -2.04 -20.24
C ALA A 98 13.42 -2.78 -19.99
N LYS A 99 12.71 -2.48 -18.88
CA LYS A 99 11.55 -3.26 -18.41
C LYS A 99 10.23 -2.49 -18.38
N GLY A 100 10.28 -1.17 -18.55
CA GLY A 100 9.14 -0.26 -18.48
C GLY A 100 8.77 0.19 -17.06
N TYR A 101 9.30 -0.47 -16.02
CA TYR A 101 9.08 -0.12 -14.61
C TYR A 101 10.11 -0.77 -13.70
N ILE A 102 10.22 -0.24 -12.48
CA ILE A 102 10.90 -0.88 -11.35
C ILE A 102 9.88 -1.49 -10.39
N SER A 103 10.30 -2.48 -9.61
CA SER A 103 9.49 -3.02 -8.50
C SER A 103 10.21 -2.85 -7.16
N ILE A 104 9.45 -2.46 -6.15
CA ILE A 104 9.90 -2.36 -4.77
C ILE A 104 9.09 -3.39 -3.96
N ASN A 105 9.80 -4.25 -3.22
CA ASN A 105 9.17 -5.32 -2.44
C ASN A 105 9.51 -5.17 -0.96
N ASP A 106 8.51 -5.38 -0.10
CA ASP A 106 8.68 -5.54 1.33
C ASP A 106 7.81 -6.70 1.84
N CYS A 107 8.46 -7.75 2.32
CA CYS A 107 7.79 -8.96 2.77
C CYS A 107 7.38 -8.94 4.27
N ALA A 108 7.60 -7.83 4.96
CA ALA A 108 7.18 -7.54 6.34
C ALA A 108 6.89 -6.04 6.47
N CYS A 109 5.95 -5.56 5.64
CA CYS A 109 5.82 -4.15 5.30
C CYS A 109 5.32 -3.25 6.44
N GLY A 110 4.76 -3.81 7.51
CA GLY A 110 4.13 -3.01 8.56
C GLY A 110 3.12 -2.02 7.96
N ALA A 111 3.16 -0.76 8.40
CA ALA A 111 2.32 0.31 7.84
C ALA A 111 2.84 0.84 6.48
N GLY A 112 4.01 0.40 5.99
CA GLY A 112 4.53 0.74 4.68
C GLY A 112 5.60 1.82 4.66
N ALA A 113 6.22 2.17 5.79
CA ALA A 113 7.22 3.23 5.89
C ALA A 113 8.37 3.10 4.88
N THR A 114 8.96 1.90 4.78
CA THR A 114 10.04 1.56 3.84
C THR A 114 9.61 1.69 2.38
N LEU A 115 8.40 1.24 2.08
CA LEU A 115 7.82 1.32 0.73
C LEU A 115 7.53 2.76 0.32
N ILE A 116 6.93 3.56 1.22
CA ILE A 116 6.66 4.98 0.97
C ILE A 116 7.99 5.71 0.69
N ALA A 117 8.99 5.52 1.52
CA ALA A 117 10.32 6.11 1.32
C ALA A 117 10.96 5.68 -0.01
N GLY A 118 10.91 4.38 -0.34
CA GLY A 118 11.43 3.84 -1.60
C GLY A 118 10.73 4.40 -2.83
N VAL A 119 9.40 4.52 -2.77
CA VAL A 119 8.60 5.15 -3.84
C VAL A 119 9.02 6.60 -4.06
N HIS A 120 9.16 7.39 -2.99
CA HIS A 120 9.57 8.80 -3.11
C HIS A 120 10.98 8.96 -3.66
N ALA A 121 11.94 8.13 -3.22
CA ALA A 121 13.29 8.14 -3.75
C ALA A 121 13.33 7.84 -5.26
N ALA A 122 12.58 6.83 -5.70
CA ALA A 122 12.44 6.50 -7.11
C ALA A 122 11.69 7.58 -7.91
N ALA A 123 10.55 8.06 -7.38
CA ALA A 123 9.72 9.08 -8.00
C ALA A 123 10.48 10.37 -8.28
N LYS A 124 11.37 10.78 -7.37
CA LYS A 124 12.24 11.95 -7.53
C LYS A 124 13.15 11.82 -8.76
N GLN A 125 13.72 10.66 -9.02
CA GLN A 125 14.58 10.41 -10.20
C GLN A 125 13.75 10.36 -11.47
N ILE A 126 12.62 9.64 -11.45
CA ILE A 126 11.74 9.44 -12.61
C ILE A 126 11.15 10.77 -13.06
N SER A 127 10.68 11.59 -12.11
CA SER A 127 10.12 12.91 -12.41
C SER A 127 11.14 13.88 -12.96
N LYS A 128 12.40 13.82 -12.50
CA LYS A 128 13.51 14.60 -13.09
C LYS A 128 13.79 14.25 -14.55
N ALA A 129 13.51 13.00 -14.95
CA ALA A 129 13.59 12.55 -16.34
C ALA A 129 12.33 12.91 -17.18
N GLY A 130 11.38 13.66 -16.63
CA GLY A 130 10.15 14.06 -17.31
C GLY A 130 9.10 12.95 -17.43
N LEU A 131 9.23 11.87 -16.68
CA LEU A 131 8.31 10.73 -16.69
C LEU A 131 7.33 10.79 -15.53
N ASN A 132 6.12 10.26 -15.74
CA ASN A 132 5.16 10.08 -14.65
C ASN A 132 5.52 8.81 -13.83
N TRP A 133 6.06 8.99 -12.64
CA TRP A 133 6.51 7.91 -11.77
C TRP A 133 5.42 6.87 -11.44
N GLN A 134 4.14 7.27 -11.35
CA GLN A 134 3.02 6.36 -11.08
C GLN A 134 2.89 5.26 -12.13
N ASN A 135 3.36 5.53 -13.33
CA ASN A 135 3.39 4.56 -14.41
C ASN A 135 4.63 3.66 -14.38
N HIS A 136 5.63 3.95 -13.56
CA HIS A 136 6.93 3.29 -13.61
C HIS A 136 7.40 2.66 -12.30
N VAL A 137 6.62 2.78 -11.22
CA VAL A 137 6.90 2.15 -9.92
C VAL A 137 5.80 1.18 -9.58
N LEU A 138 6.15 -0.09 -9.33
CA LEU A 138 5.27 -1.14 -8.81
C LEU A 138 5.70 -1.50 -7.40
N VAL A 139 4.75 -1.52 -6.47
CA VAL A 139 4.99 -1.97 -5.10
C VAL A 139 4.32 -3.31 -4.86
N THR A 140 5.06 -4.21 -4.20
CA THR A 140 4.52 -5.47 -3.70
C THR A 140 4.82 -5.58 -2.21
N ALA A 141 3.82 -5.85 -1.40
CA ALA A 141 3.93 -5.82 0.04
C ALA A 141 3.24 -7.01 0.68
N GLN A 142 3.81 -7.53 1.77
CA GLN A 142 3.18 -8.58 2.55
C GLN A 142 3.38 -8.32 4.03
N ASP A 143 2.34 -8.60 4.84
CA ASP A 143 2.46 -8.63 6.29
C ASP A 143 1.50 -9.67 6.87
N VAL A 144 1.90 -10.27 7.99
CA VAL A 144 1.08 -11.26 8.70
C VAL A 144 -0.05 -10.60 9.47
N ASP A 145 0.16 -9.38 9.96
CA ASP A 145 -0.86 -8.61 10.68
C ASP A 145 -1.73 -7.83 9.70
N TYR A 146 -3.00 -8.20 9.64
CA TYR A 146 -3.98 -7.56 8.77
C TYR A 146 -4.17 -6.07 9.07
N THR A 147 -3.97 -5.62 10.31
CA THR A 147 -4.17 -4.21 10.69
C THR A 147 -3.12 -3.34 10.03
N VAL A 148 -1.86 -3.70 10.18
CA VAL A 148 -0.74 -2.93 9.61
C VAL A 148 -0.69 -3.07 8.09
N ALA A 149 -1.01 -4.26 7.54
CA ALA A 149 -1.15 -4.46 6.10
C ALA A 149 -2.24 -3.55 5.49
N TYR A 150 -3.38 -3.35 6.19
CA TYR A 150 -4.41 -2.40 5.76
C TYR A 150 -3.97 -0.95 5.89
N MET A 151 -3.16 -0.59 6.89
CA MET A 151 -2.56 0.74 6.97
C MET A 151 -1.64 1.00 5.78
N CYS A 152 -0.77 0.05 5.44
CA CYS A 152 0.06 0.09 4.25
C CYS A 152 -0.78 0.27 2.97
N TYR A 153 -1.83 -0.55 2.81
CA TYR A 153 -2.74 -0.47 1.66
C TYR A 153 -3.41 0.91 1.54
N ILE A 154 -3.92 1.46 2.64
CA ILE A 154 -4.57 2.78 2.66
C ILE A 154 -3.58 3.86 2.24
N GLN A 155 -2.41 3.91 2.87
CA GLN A 155 -1.41 4.94 2.59
C GLN A 155 -0.92 4.88 1.14
N LEU A 156 -0.56 3.69 0.63
CA LEU A 156 -0.13 3.53 -0.77
C LEU A 156 -1.25 3.88 -1.76
N SER A 157 -2.50 3.55 -1.43
CA SER A 157 -3.66 3.90 -2.27
C SER A 157 -3.86 5.41 -2.36
N LEU A 158 -3.81 6.12 -1.23
CA LEU A 158 -3.97 7.57 -1.17
C LEU A 158 -2.80 8.33 -1.80
N LEU A 159 -1.60 7.79 -1.70
CA LEU A 159 -0.40 8.33 -2.37
C LEU A 159 -0.37 8.05 -3.89
N GLY A 160 -1.35 7.33 -4.42
CA GLY A 160 -1.43 7.01 -5.85
C GLY A 160 -0.35 6.04 -6.32
N VAL A 161 0.11 5.16 -5.45
CA VAL A 161 1.13 4.14 -5.75
C VAL A 161 0.47 2.93 -6.40
N ALA A 162 1.00 2.46 -7.51
CA ALA A 162 0.58 1.21 -8.12
C ALA A 162 1.19 0.03 -7.35
N GLY A 163 0.34 -0.87 -6.85
CA GLY A 163 0.84 -2.03 -6.11
C GLY A 163 -0.27 -2.92 -5.55
N TYR A 164 0.17 -3.96 -4.89
CA TYR A 164 -0.72 -4.86 -4.17
C TYR A 164 -0.09 -5.36 -2.87
N ILE A 165 -0.94 -5.59 -1.90
CA ILE A 165 -0.59 -6.03 -0.55
C ILE A 165 -1.25 -7.37 -0.28
N LYS A 166 -0.48 -8.37 0.14
CA LYS A 166 -0.97 -9.68 0.59
C LYS A 166 -0.99 -9.71 2.11
N VAL A 167 -2.12 -10.10 2.69
CA VAL A 167 -2.21 -10.41 4.11
C VAL A 167 -1.87 -11.89 4.31
N GLY A 168 -0.81 -12.18 5.05
CA GLY A 168 -0.37 -13.56 5.29
C GLY A 168 1.11 -13.65 5.67
N ASN A 169 1.51 -14.81 6.14
CA ASN A 169 2.88 -15.07 6.57
C ASN A 169 3.80 -15.26 5.35
N SER A 170 4.73 -14.34 5.15
CA SER A 170 5.66 -14.34 4.01
C SER A 170 6.63 -15.52 3.97
N LEU A 171 6.86 -16.20 5.10
CA LEU A 171 7.71 -17.38 5.19
C LEU A 171 6.98 -18.65 4.81
N THR A 172 5.73 -18.82 5.26
CA THR A 172 4.92 -20.03 5.02
C THR A 172 4.03 -19.92 3.79
N GLU A 173 3.62 -18.68 3.45
CA GLU A 173 2.71 -18.35 2.36
C GLU A 173 3.27 -17.20 1.50
N PRO A 174 4.49 -17.34 0.93
CA PRO A 174 5.06 -16.29 0.08
C PRO A 174 4.16 -16.02 -1.12
N MET A 175 4.25 -14.82 -1.69
CA MET A 175 3.53 -14.47 -2.91
C MET A 175 3.94 -15.35 -4.08
N ARG A 176 2.96 -15.90 -4.80
CA ARG A 176 3.15 -16.73 -6.01
C ARG A 176 2.18 -16.30 -7.10
N SER A 177 2.56 -16.58 -8.35
CA SER A 177 1.74 -16.24 -9.52
C SER A 177 0.45 -17.05 -9.63
N ASP A 178 0.36 -18.17 -8.94
CA ASP A 178 -0.79 -19.10 -8.89
C ASP A 178 -1.60 -18.99 -7.59
N ASP A 179 -1.31 -17.99 -6.75
CA ASP A 179 -2.05 -17.77 -5.51
C ASP A 179 -3.53 -17.49 -5.77
N ALA A 180 -4.37 -17.97 -4.87
CA ALA A 180 -5.73 -17.45 -4.72
C ALA A 180 -5.68 -16.00 -4.24
N LEU A 181 -6.37 -15.11 -4.95
CA LEU A 181 -6.24 -13.65 -4.74
C LEU A 181 -7.05 -13.12 -3.55
N GLU A 182 -7.66 -13.97 -2.75
CA GLU A 182 -8.56 -13.60 -1.66
C GLU A 182 -7.94 -12.67 -0.61
N ASN A 183 -6.63 -12.87 -0.33
CA ASN A 183 -5.88 -12.09 0.65
C ASN A 183 -5.10 -10.92 0.02
N TYR A 184 -5.32 -10.65 -1.27
CA TYR A 184 -4.64 -9.57 -1.99
C TYR A 184 -5.49 -8.30 -2.04
N TRP A 185 -4.86 -7.17 -1.82
CA TRP A 185 -5.45 -5.84 -1.84
C TRP A 185 -4.76 -4.99 -2.90
N PHE A 186 -5.48 -4.74 -3.99
CA PHE A 186 -4.97 -4.01 -5.15
C PHE A 186 -5.25 -2.51 -4.97
N THR A 187 -4.20 -1.67 -5.10
CA THR A 187 -4.37 -0.22 -5.02
C THR A 187 -5.13 0.31 -6.24
N PRO A 188 -5.84 1.45 -6.12
CA PRO A 188 -6.55 2.05 -7.26
C PRO A 188 -5.65 2.29 -8.47
N MET A 189 -4.41 2.75 -8.24
CA MET A 189 -3.47 3.00 -9.34
C MET A 189 -3.06 1.70 -10.05
N TYR A 190 -2.93 0.57 -9.33
CA TYR A 190 -2.66 -0.73 -9.96
C TYR A 190 -3.80 -1.22 -10.86
N CYS A 191 -5.04 -0.82 -10.55
CA CYS A 191 -6.22 -1.12 -11.35
C CYS A 191 -6.40 -0.15 -12.55
N SER A 192 -5.53 0.85 -12.72
CA SER A 192 -5.58 1.79 -13.83
C SER A 192 -5.28 1.12 -15.20
N ASP A 193 -5.67 1.79 -16.28
CA ASP A 193 -5.49 1.29 -17.65
C ASP A 193 -4.03 0.96 -17.98
N VAL A 194 -3.09 1.81 -17.56
CA VAL A 194 -1.66 1.62 -17.83
C VAL A 194 -1.16 0.29 -17.25
N TRP A 195 -1.48 0.02 -16.00
CA TRP A 195 -1.06 -1.22 -15.33
C TRP A 195 -1.86 -2.43 -15.82
N THR A 196 -3.12 -2.24 -16.17
CA THR A 196 -3.96 -3.29 -16.78
C THR A 196 -3.41 -3.72 -18.14
N ILE A 197 -3.08 -2.77 -19.01
CA ILE A 197 -2.48 -3.07 -20.32
C ILE A 197 -1.14 -3.79 -20.14
N ARG A 198 -0.30 -3.34 -19.21
CA ARG A 198 0.99 -4.01 -18.94
C ARG A 198 0.84 -5.46 -18.49
N ARG A 199 -0.14 -5.76 -17.65
CA ARG A 199 -0.42 -7.14 -17.22
C ARG A 199 -0.88 -8.01 -18.38
N LEU A 200 -1.80 -7.50 -19.20
CA LEU A 200 -2.30 -8.21 -20.38
C LEU A 200 -1.18 -8.52 -21.38
N LEU A 201 -0.30 -7.56 -21.66
CA LEU A 201 0.85 -7.76 -22.56
C LEU A 201 1.86 -8.80 -22.03
N LYS A 202 1.94 -9.01 -20.72
CA LYS A 202 2.79 -10.03 -20.09
C LYS A 202 2.09 -11.38 -19.89
N GLY A 203 0.86 -11.52 -20.37
CA GLY A 203 0.04 -12.74 -20.18
C GLY A 203 -0.38 -12.99 -18.74
N ARG A 204 -0.45 -11.93 -17.91
CA ARG A 204 -0.85 -11.98 -16.51
C ARG A 204 -2.19 -11.27 -16.32
N THR A 205 -3.09 -11.89 -15.56
CA THR A 205 -4.42 -11.32 -15.31
C THR A 205 -4.42 -10.33 -14.14
N LEU A 206 -3.81 -10.68 -13.00
CA LEU A 206 -3.78 -9.82 -11.81
C LEU A 206 -2.42 -9.76 -11.10
N LEU A 207 -1.59 -10.78 -11.18
CA LEU A 207 -0.25 -10.80 -10.58
C LEU A 207 0.86 -10.89 -11.64
#